data_3e3261555c7ee0ecbe9cd0c3b9cfaea5
#
_entry.id   3e3261555c7ee0ecbe9cd0c3b9cfaea5
#
_cell.length_a   1.000
_cell.length_b   1.000
_cell.length_c   1.000
_cell.angle_alpha   90.00
_cell.angle_beta   90.00
_cell.angle_gamma   90.00
#
_symmetry.space_group_name_H-M   'P 1'
#
loop_
_entity.id
_entity.type
_entity.pdbx_description
1 polymer ?
#
loop_
_entity_poly.entity_id
_entity_poly.type
_entity_poly.pdbx_seq_one_letter_code
_entity_poly.pdbx_strand_id
1 'polypeptide(L)'
;MTSKANYLLCAFALENIIKGYLVYENPEYVRDGQLSSAIKSHKLTSLAASAKKLPKPRGRSDVLQAFEAGNESWMRYPCGADADDLDIQPNLTPELWERYMRVMKSYCFTLERLLGRGWKGPHQWEGSFNFDHAPKKHSDRSTFSQV
;
A
#
# COMPACT_ATOMS: atom_id res chain seq x y z
N MET A 1 5.87 20.26 -8.13
CA MET A 1 5.95 20.27 -6.65
C MET A 1 4.92 19.30 -6.10
N THR A 2 5.33 18.22 -5.47
CA THR A 2 4.38 17.24 -4.93
C THR A 2 3.89 17.74 -3.58
N SER A 3 2.58 17.82 -3.38
CA SER A 3 2.02 18.33 -2.13
C SER A 3 2.26 17.38 -0.97
N LYS A 4 2.35 17.90 0.25
CA LYS A 4 2.39 17.15 1.50
C LYS A 4 1.25 16.12 1.59
N ALA A 5 0.07 16.47 1.10
CA ALA A 5 -1.08 15.59 1.06
C ALA A 5 -0.84 14.32 0.19
N ASN A 6 -0.21 14.48 -0.98
CA ASN A 6 0.10 13.34 -1.83
C ASN A 6 1.09 12.38 -1.16
N TYR A 7 2.10 12.91 -0.48
CA TYR A 7 3.05 12.09 0.26
C TYR A 7 2.36 11.30 1.37
N LEU A 8 1.48 11.95 2.14
CA LEU A 8 0.71 11.33 3.20
C LEU A 8 -0.21 10.22 2.68
N LEU A 9 -0.90 10.47 1.57
CA LEU A 9 -1.75 9.45 0.91
C LEU A 9 -0.94 8.24 0.46
N CYS A 10 0.25 8.45 -0.10
CA CYS A 10 1.17 7.37 -0.46
C CYS A 10 1.62 6.56 0.76
N ALA A 11 1.97 7.22 1.86
CA ALA A 11 2.35 6.57 3.11
C ALA A 11 1.20 5.72 3.68
N PHE A 12 -0.03 6.24 3.69
CA PHE A 12 -1.20 5.49 4.15
C PHE A 12 -1.53 4.31 3.23
N ALA A 13 -1.44 4.49 1.92
CA ALA A 13 -1.66 3.38 0.99
C ALA A 13 -0.65 2.26 1.21
N LEU A 14 0.63 2.60 1.42
CA LEU A 14 1.69 1.65 1.70
C LEU A 14 1.48 0.94 3.05
N GLU A 15 1.10 1.67 4.09
CA GLU A 15 0.76 1.11 5.40
C GLU A 15 -0.42 0.13 5.30
N ASN A 16 -1.50 0.55 4.64
CA ASN A 16 -2.70 -0.25 4.54
C ASN A 16 -2.49 -1.55 3.75
N ILE A 17 -1.72 -1.51 2.66
CA ILE A 17 -1.45 -2.73 1.91
C ILE A 17 -0.57 -3.71 2.70
N ILE A 18 0.41 -3.24 3.46
CA ILE A 18 1.23 -4.08 4.35
C ILE A 18 0.35 -4.72 5.44
N LYS A 19 -0.53 -3.93 6.07
CA LYS A 19 -1.50 -4.45 7.05
C LYS A 19 -2.47 -5.45 6.42
N GLY A 20 -2.86 -5.24 5.16
CA GLY A 20 -3.64 -6.20 4.39
C GLY A 20 -2.97 -7.57 4.30
N TYR A 21 -1.66 -7.63 4.06
CA TYR A 21 -0.89 -8.88 4.11
C TYR A 21 -0.88 -9.52 5.49
N LEU A 22 -0.69 -8.73 6.54
CA LEU A 22 -0.69 -9.25 7.91
C LEU A 22 -2.03 -9.85 8.29
N VAL A 23 -3.14 -9.20 7.94
CA VAL A 23 -4.49 -9.73 8.17
C VAL A 23 -4.77 -10.95 7.30
N TYR A 24 -4.29 -10.97 6.05
CA TYR A 24 -4.38 -12.16 5.19
C TYR A 24 -3.65 -13.36 5.80
N GLU A 25 -2.48 -13.15 6.40
CA GLU A 25 -1.68 -14.20 7.03
C GLU A 25 -2.24 -14.64 8.39
N ASN A 26 -2.85 -13.70 9.12
CA ASN A 26 -3.45 -13.94 10.42
C ASN A 26 -4.74 -13.11 10.59
N PRO A 27 -5.91 -13.68 10.23
CA PRO A 27 -7.19 -13.00 10.37
C PRO A 27 -7.54 -12.56 11.80
N GLU A 28 -6.94 -13.18 12.82
CA GLU A 28 -7.12 -12.82 14.23
C GLU A 28 -6.59 -11.43 14.58
N TYR A 29 -5.83 -10.80 13.69
CA TYR A 29 -5.46 -9.39 13.84
C TYR A 29 -6.64 -8.43 13.72
N VAL A 30 -7.81 -8.93 13.28
CA VAL A 30 -9.07 -8.18 13.28
C VAL A 30 -10.09 -8.93 14.14
N ARG A 31 -10.49 -8.35 15.26
CA ARG A 31 -11.55 -8.85 16.14
C ARG A 31 -12.56 -7.74 16.41
N ASP A 32 -13.83 -8.06 16.31
CA ASP A 32 -14.95 -7.12 16.59
C ASP A 32 -14.80 -5.76 15.88
N GLY A 33 -14.32 -5.80 14.63
CA GLY A 33 -14.08 -4.61 13.82
C GLY A 33 -12.87 -3.77 14.25
N GLN A 34 -12.07 -4.25 15.20
CA GLN A 34 -10.88 -3.55 15.68
C GLN A 34 -9.59 -4.28 15.28
N LEU A 35 -8.57 -3.48 14.95
CA LEU A 35 -7.23 -3.99 14.72
C LEU A 35 -6.56 -4.34 16.05
N SER A 36 -5.85 -5.46 16.08
CA SER A 36 -4.96 -5.84 17.18
C SER A 36 -3.87 -4.78 17.40
N SER A 37 -3.48 -4.58 18.66
CA SER A 37 -2.35 -3.70 19.02
C SER A 37 -1.05 -4.08 18.32
N ALA A 38 -0.86 -5.36 17.98
CA ALA A 38 0.31 -5.87 17.28
C ALA A 38 0.52 -5.23 15.89
N ILE A 39 -0.55 -4.78 15.23
CA ILE A 39 -0.49 -4.16 13.90
C ILE A 39 -0.99 -2.72 13.87
N LYS A 40 -1.25 -2.12 15.03
CA LYS A 40 -1.61 -0.68 15.13
C LYS A 40 -0.42 0.25 14.88
N SER A 41 0.80 -0.27 14.85
CA SER A 41 2.01 0.49 14.57
C SER A 41 1.96 1.18 13.19
N HIS A 42 2.68 2.27 13.08
CA HIS A 42 2.91 3.00 11.82
C HIS A 42 4.36 2.83 11.32
N LYS A 43 5.13 1.98 11.98
CA LYS A 43 6.51 1.63 11.59
C LYS A 43 6.48 0.67 10.41
N LEU A 44 6.57 1.22 9.21
CA LEU A 44 6.43 0.48 7.94
C LEU A 44 7.48 -0.62 7.80
N THR A 45 8.71 -0.35 8.21
CA THR A 45 9.81 -1.32 8.16
C THR A 45 9.55 -2.52 9.06
N SER A 46 9.05 -2.28 10.26
CA SER A 46 8.69 -3.32 11.24
C SER A 46 7.48 -4.14 10.79
N LEU A 47 6.41 -3.48 10.34
CA LEU A 47 5.23 -4.15 9.79
C LEU A 47 5.59 -5.02 8.58
N ALA A 48 6.40 -4.49 7.67
CA ALA A 48 6.85 -5.21 6.49
C ALA A 48 7.79 -6.39 6.81
N ALA A 49 8.57 -6.32 7.88
CA ALA A 49 9.38 -7.43 8.36
C ALA A 49 8.52 -8.58 8.91
N SER A 50 7.39 -8.25 9.52
CA SER A 50 6.46 -9.23 10.09
C SER A 50 5.60 -9.95 9.03
N ALA A 51 5.38 -9.34 7.87
CA ALA A 51 4.57 -9.90 6.79
C ALA A 51 5.40 -10.89 5.93
N LYS A 52 5.17 -12.19 6.14
CA LYS A 52 5.95 -13.26 5.51
C LYS A 52 5.73 -13.38 4.00
N LYS A 53 4.49 -13.11 3.55
CA LYS A 53 4.09 -13.20 2.13
C LYS A 53 4.30 -11.91 1.35
N LEU A 54 4.74 -10.85 2.01
CA LEU A 54 5.01 -9.57 1.39
C LEU A 54 6.22 -9.68 0.46
N PRO A 55 6.10 -9.36 -0.85
CA PRO A 55 7.22 -9.45 -1.77
C PRO A 55 8.34 -8.45 -1.42
N LYS A 56 9.56 -8.74 -1.89
CA LYS A 56 10.75 -7.93 -1.62
C LYS A 56 11.35 -7.35 -2.91
N PRO A 57 10.63 -6.46 -3.62
CA PRO A 57 11.13 -5.86 -4.83
C PRO A 57 12.36 -4.97 -4.54
N ARG A 58 13.19 -4.77 -5.58
CA ARG A 58 14.37 -3.89 -5.50
C ARG A 58 13.96 -2.47 -5.08
N GLY A 59 14.69 -1.88 -4.14
CA GLY A 59 14.43 -0.54 -3.61
C GLY A 59 13.32 -0.46 -2.55
N ARG A 60 12.78 -1.61 -2.11
CA ARG A 60 11.76 -1.65 -1.06
C ARG A 60 12.21 -0.97 0.23
N SER A 61 13.43 -1.26 0.67
CA SER A 61 13.95 -0.72 1.94
C SER A 61 13.96 0.81 1.93
N ASP A 62 14.48 1.38 0.84
CA ASP A 62 14.55 2.85 0.68
C ASP A 62 13.16 3.49 0.72
N VAL A 63 12.18 2.87 0.05
CA VAL A 63 10.79 3.33 0.04
C VAL A 63 10.19 3.28 1.43
N LEU A 64 10.33 2.14 2.13
CA LEU A 64 9.77 1.99 3.48
C LEU A 64 10.38 3.02 4.45
N GLN A 65 11.71 3.19 4.43
CA GLN A 65 12.40 4.15 5.29
C GLN A 65 12.00 5.59 4.99
N ALA A 66 11.92 5.97 3.70
CA ALA A 66 11.54 7.31 3.29
C ALA A 66 10.13 7.66 3.80
N PHE A 67 9.16 6.76 3.61
CA PHE A 67 7.79 7.01 4.03
C PHE A 67 7.57 6.83 5.54
N GLU A 68 8.37 6.00 6.22
CA GLU A 68 8.35 5.87 7.68
C GLU A 68 8.82 7.16 8.35
N ALA A 69 9.95 7.70 7.93
CA ALA A 69 10.52 8.94 8.47
C ALA A 69 9.54 10.12 8.37
N GLY A 70 8.78 10.21 7.26
CA GLY A 70 7.76 11.23 7.10
C GLY A 70 6.47 10.99 7.90
N ASN A 71 6.21 9.78 8.36
CA ASN A 71 4.96 9.41 9.04
C ASN A 71 5.04 9.61 10.57
N GLU A 72 6.23 9.66 11.15
CA GLU A 72 6.41 9.63 12.61
C GLU A 72 6.16 10.97 13.30
N SER A 73 6.45 12.12 12.70
CA SER A 73 6.45 13.36 13.49
C SER A 73 5.46 14.44 13.05
N TRP A 74 5.39 14.79 11.79
CA TRP A 74 4.73 16.05 11.42
C TRP A 74 3.65 15.94 10.36
N MET A 75 3.50 14.79 9.70
CA MET A 75 2.47 14.63 8.67
C MET A 75 1.07 14.45 9.24
N ARG A 76 0.94 14.03 10.50
CA ARG A 76 -0.34 13.83 11.18
C ARG A 76 -0.88 15.10 11.84
N TYR A 77 0.01 16.04 12.14
CA TYR A 77 -0.37 17.27 12.83
C TYR A 77 -0.06 18.46 11.93
N PRO A 78 -0.95 19.46 11.90
CA PRO A 78 -0.74 20.68 11.10
C PRO A 78 0.45 21.53 11.59
N CYS A 79 0.89 21.30 12.82
CA CYS A 79 2.07 21.96 13.42
C CYS A 79 3.08 20.86 13.81
N GLY A 80 4.34 21.05 13.47
CA GLY A 80 5.44 20.23 13.99
C GLY A 80 5.53 20.32 15.51
N ALA A 81 6.05 19.28 16.16
CA ALA A 81 6.26 19.29 17.61
C ALA A 81 7.33 20.32 18.01
N ASP A 82 8.27 20.61 17.10
CA ASP A 82 9.34 21.59 17.28
C ASP A 82 9.47 22.52 16.06
N ALA A 83 9.94 23.76 16.29
CA ALA A 83 10.09 24.76 15.23
C ALA A 83 11.09 24.34 14.14
N ASP A 84 12.07 23.49 14.48
CA ASP A 84 13.07 22.96 13.56
C ASP A 84 12.52 21.87 12.62
N ASP A 85 11.37 21.26 12.95
CA ASP A 85 10.69 20.27 12.10
C ASP A 85 10.01 20.90 10.87
N LEU A 86 9.91 22.21 10.82
CA LEU A 86 9.26 22.93 9.70
C LEU A 86 10.09 22.94 8.41
N ASP A 87 11.41 22.73 8.50
CA ASP A 87 12.33 22.80 7.36
C ASP A 87 12.52 21.47 6.63
N ILE A 88 12.16 20.34 7.23
CA ILE A 88 12.28 19.03 6.59
C ILE A 88 10.97 18.69 5.87
N GLN A 89 10.79 19.26 4.68
CA GLN A 89 9.69 18.82 3.81
C GLN A 89 10.09 17.53 3.09
N PRO A 90 9.35 16.42 3.28
CA PRO A 90 9.61 15.23 2.48
C PRO A 90 9.33 15.56 1.04
N ASN A 91 10.34 15.43 0.24
CA ASN A 91 10.23 15.65 -1.18
C ASN A 91 10.01 14.31 -1.88
N LEU A 92 8.85 14.15 -2.50
CA LEU A 92 8.59 13.02 -3.39
C LEU A 92 9.32 13.28 -4.71
N THR A 93 10.61 12.92 -4.74
CA THR A 93 11.39 13.02 -5.97
C THR A 93 10.86 12.06 -7.04
N PRO A 94 11.10 12.33 -8.33
CA PRO A 94 10.73 11.41 -9.41
C PRO A 94 11.28 10.00 -9.18
N GLU A 95 12.50 9.87 -8.69
CA GLU A 95 13.15 8.58 -8.42
C GLU A 95 12.48 7.83 -7.26
N LEU A 96 12.11 8.53 -6.20
CA LEU A 96 11.36 7.93 -5.09
C LEU A 96 9.96 7.50 -5.54
N TRP A 97 9.31 8.31 -6.38
CA TRP A 97 8.03 8.00 -6.96
C TRP A 97 8.08 6.73 -7.83
N GLU A 98 9.05 6.61 -8.70
CA GLU A 98 9.23 5.40 -9.53
C GLU A 98 9.46 4.15 -8.68
N ARG A 99 10.30 4.25 -7.64
CA ARG A 99 10.53 3.15 -6.69
C ARG A 99 9.25 2.78 -5.94
N TYR A 100 8.53 3.78 -5.44
CA TYR A 100 7.24 3.60 -4.77
C TYR A 100 6.25 2.87 -5.68
N MET A 101 6.06 3.32 -6.91
CA MET A 101 5.16 2.70 -7.88
C MET A 101 5.54 1.24 -8.18
N ARG A 102 6.83 0.94 -8.27
CA ARG A 102 7.32 -0.43 -8.44
C ARG A 102 6.99 -1.31 -7.25
N VAL A 103 7.19 -0.81 -6.05
CA VAL A 103 6.86 -1.51 -4.80
C VAL A 103 5.36 -1.76 -4.69
N MET A 104 4.55 -0.72 -4.91
CA MET A 104 3.07 -0.81 -4.84
C MET A 104 2.52 -1.78 -5.88
N LYS A 105 2.98 -1.72 -7.14
CA LYS A 105 2.59 -2.69 -8.18
C LYS A 105 2.89 -4.12 -7.77
N SER A 106 4.08 -4.37 -7.21
CA SER A 106 4.47 -5.69 -6.72
C SER A 106 3.57 -6.16 -5.57
N TYR A 107 3.25 -5.27 -4.65
CA TYR A 107 2.38 -5.58 -3.52
C TYR A 107 0.95 -5.85 -3.97
N CYS A 108 0.35 -4.96 -4.77
CA CYS A 108 -1.01 -5.13 -5.28
C CYS A 108 -1.15 -6.44 -6.06
N PHE A 109 -0.29 -6.68 -7.05
CA PHE A 109 -0.35 -7.87 -7.89
C PHE A 109 -0.24 -9.17 -7.07
N THR A 110 0.66 -9.20 -6.09
CA THR A 110 0.82 -10.39 -5.26
C THR A 110 -0.36 -10.60 -4.33
N LEU A 111 -0.90 -9.52 -3.71
CA LEU A 111 -2.06 -9.62 -2.83
C LEU A 111 -3.31 -10.06 -3.60
N GLU A 112 -3.57 -9.50 -4.77
CA GLU A 112 -4.67 -9.89 -5.65
C GLU A 112 -4.59 -11.38 -6.00
N ARG A 113 -3.39 -11.88 -6.36
CA ARG A 113 -3.17 -13.29 -6.64
C ARG A 113 -3.43 -14.19 -5.41
N LEU A 114 -3.06 -13.73 -4.22
CA LEU A 114 -3.34 -14.45 -2.97
C LEU A 114 -4.84 -14.50 -2.68
N LEU A 115 -5.53 -13.38 -2.80
CA LEU A 115 -6.99 -13.29 -2.60
C LEU A 115 -7.76 -14.11 -3.62
N GLY A 116 -7.29 -14.16 -4.88
CA GLY A 116 -7.89 -14.98 -5.94
C GLY A 116 -7.77 -16.49 -5.70
N ARG A 117 -6.79 -16.95 -4.90
CA ARG A 117 -6.64 -18.36 -4.52
C ARG A 117 -7.52 -18.79 -3.35
N GLY A 118 -8.19 -17.86 -2.74
CA GLY A 118 -9.02 -18.06 -1.55
C GLY A 118 -8.43 -17.37 -0.32
N TRP A 119 -9.32 -16.92 0.52
CA TRP A 119 -8.99 -16.19 1.73
C TRP A 119 -9.93 -16.61 2.86
N LYS A 120 -9.35 -16.78 4.05
CA LYS A 120 -10.09 -16.90 5.30
C LYS A 120 -9.99 -15.59 6.04
N GLY A 121 -11.11 -14.89 6.13
CA GLY A 121 -11.18 -13.59 6.76
C GLY A 121 -11.52 -13.66 8.25
N PRO A 122 -11.61 -12.50 8.90
CA PRO A 122 -12.16 -12.37 10.25
C PRO A 122 -13.56 -13.01 10.33
N HIS A 123 -13.95 -13.48 11.52
CA HIS A 123 -15.25 -14.08 11.77
C HIS A 123 -15.53 -15.34 10.93
N GLN A 124 -14.48 -16.10 10.57
CA GLN A 124 -14.58 -17.33 9.76
C GLN A 124 -15.14 -17.11 8.35
N TRP A 125 -15.19 -15.88 7.89
CA TRP A 125 -15.59 -15.60 6.53
C TRP A 125 -14.60 -16.18 5.54
N GLU A 126 -15.10 -16.92 4.55
CA GLU A 126 -14.28 -17.52 3.49
C GLU A 126 -14.73 -17.01 2.13
N GLY A 127 -13.79 -16.77 1.25
CA GLY A 127 -14.09 -16.32 -0.09
C GLY A 127 -12.89 -16.30 -1.03
N SER A 128 -13.17 -15.99 -2.27
CA SER A 128 -12.16 -15.67 -3.28
C SER A 128 -12.60 -14.43 -4.03
N PHE A 129 -11.63 -13.65 -4.49
CA PHE A 129 -11.88 -12.44 -5.28
C PHE A 129 -11.40 -12.65 -6.70
N ASN A 130 -12.27 -12.38 -7.67
CA ASN A 130 -11.89 -12.30 -9.08
C ASN A 130 -11.62 -10.83 -9.42
N PHE A 131 -10.38 -10.54 -9.79
CA PHE A 131 -9.99 -9.23 -10.28
C PHE A 131 -9.94 -9.29 -11.81
N ASP A 132 -10.99 -8.78 -12.47
CA ASP A 132 -11.02 -8.67 -13.92
C ASP A 132 -10.12 -7.53 -14.41
N HIS A 133 -8.83 -7.81 -14.52
CA HIS A 133 -7.85 -6.89 -15.10
C HIS A 133 -7.69 -7.07 -16.62
N ALA A 134 -8.56 -7.85 -17.26
CA ALA A 134 -8.52 -7.96 -18.69
C ALA A 134 -8.78 -6.58 -19.32
N PRO A 135 -7.82 -6.01 -20.09
CA PRO A 135 -8.08 -4.81 -20.83
C PRO A 135 -9.25 -5.13 -21.76
N LYS A 136 -10.36 -4.40 -21.62
CA LYS A 136 -11.47 -4.47 -22.59
C LYS A 136 -10.85 -4.24 -23.96
N LYS A 137 -10.75 -5.29 -24.77
CA LYS A 137 -10.38 -5.16 -26.17
C LYS A 137 -11.47 -4.29 -26.78
N HIS A 138 -11.13 -3.06 -27.09
CA HIS A 138 -11.96 -2.24 -27.96
C HIS A 138 -12.04 -2.98 -29.30
N SER A 139 -13.15 -3.64 -29.53
CA SER A 139 -13.50 -4.20 -30.82
C SER A 139 -14.11 -3.07 -31.65
N ASP A 140 -13.31 -2.07 -32.00
CA ASP A 140 -13.60 -1.16 -33.09
C ASP A 140 -13.09 -1.78 -34.39
N ARG A 141 -13.88 -2.70 -34.91
CA ARG A 141 -13.91 -2.93 -36.33
C ARG A 141 -15.19 -2.31 -36.87
N SER A 142 -15.14 -1.01 -37.10
CA SER A 142 -16.06 -0.37 -38.05
C SER A 142 -15.78 -0.94 -39.43
N THR A 143 -16.57 -1.90 -39.86
CA THR A 143 -16.68 -2.28 -41.25
C THR A 143 -17.34 -1.10 -42.01
N PHE A 144 -16.50 -0.27 -42.59
CA PHE A 144 -16.95 0.58 -43.69
C PHE A 144 -17.18 -0.36 -44.88
N SER A 145 -18.44 -0.75 -45.13
CA SER A 145 -18.90 -1.23 -46.41
C SER A 145 -19.16 -0.01 -47.29
N GLN A 146 -18.37 0.11 -48.33
CA GLN A 146 -18.69 0.95 -49.48
C GLN A 146 -19.77 0.26 -50.29
N VAL A 147 -20.82 1.00 -50.59
CA VAL A 147 -21.64 0.89 -51.81
C VAL A 147 -21.75 2.30 -52.36
#